data_522b355a42fd96f5289756d4afb58e39
#
_entry.id   522b355a42fd96f5289756d4afb58e39
#
_cell.length_a   1.000
_cell.length_b   1.000
_cell.length_c   1.000
_cell.angle_alpha   90.00
_cell.angle_beta   90.00
_cell.angle_gamma   90.00
#
_symmetry.space_group_name_H-M   'P 1'
#
loop_
_entity.id
_entity.type
_entity.pdbx_description
1 polymer ?
#
loop_
_entity_poly.entity_id
_entity_poly.type
_entity_poly.pdbx_seq_one_letter_code
_entity_poly.pdbx_strand_id
1 'polypeptide(L)'
;CLVGSEMCIRDRTNSLRSSEAGLKYFLLGALSSGMLLYGASLVYGFAGSTAYQDIATSLNDDVSVGLTVGMVFLLSGLAFKISAAPFHMWTPDVYEGAPTPVTALFAIVPKVAAMTLIMNVTYFAFSGISDQWSQILIALSVASMIVGATGAIMQQNIKRMLAYSSIAHMGYALAGLAAGSLEGAAGVVIYMTTYVFMGAGAFSIIMSLRRDDAPVERISDLSGLSSTHPLLAAGMMVVMFSMAGIPPLAGFFGKWYVFLAAVNAGLVPLAIIGVLTSVVGAFYYLRI
;
A
#
# COMPACT_ATOMS: atom_id res chain seq x y z
N CYS A 1 -1.95 17.61 8.56
CA CYS A 1 -1.97 17.39 7.09
C CYS A 1 -3.17 16.65 6.52
N LEU A 2 -4.03 16.04 7.35
CA LEU A 2 -5.28 15.41 6.87
C LEU A 2 -6.26 16.44 6.29
N VAL A 3 -6.39 17.59 6.90
CA VAL A 3 -7.32 18.66 6.51
C VAL A 3 -7.02 19.23 5.10
N GLY A 4 -5.75 19.35 4.72
CA GLY A 4 -5.40 19.87 3.40
C GLY A 4 -5.73 18.91 2.24
N SER A 5 -5.57 17.61 2.46
CA SER A 5 -5.87 16.59 1.44
C SER A 5 -7.37 16.40 1.23
N GLU A 6 -8.16 16.47 2.29
CA GLU A 6 -9.62 16.41 2.22
C GLU A 6 -10.19 17.64 1.48
N MET A 7 -9.65 18.83 1.73
CA MET A 7 -9.99 20.03 0.97
C MET A 7 -9.73 19.87 -0.53
N CYS A 8 -8.55 19.34 -0.91
CA CYS A 8 -8.21 19.14 -2.32
C CYS A 8 -9.13 18.12 -3.03
N ILE A 9 -9.63 17.11 -2.30
CA ILE A 9 -10.61 16.15 -2.86
C ILE A 9 -11.99 16.83 -3.00
N ARG A 10 -12.39 17.63 -2.02
CA ARG A 10 -13.69 18.30 -1.95
C ARG A 10 -13.80 19.54 -2.86
N ASP A 11 -12.71 20.10 -3.31
CA ASP A 11 -12.68 21.33 -4.11
C ASP A 11 -13.32 21.20 -5.52
N ARG A 12 -13.57 19.96 -5.97
CA ARG A 12 -14.43 19.66 -7.11
C ARG A 12 -15.91 19.59 -6.69
N THR A 13 -16.45 20.70 -6.20
CA THR A 13 -17.83 20.80 -5.67
C THR A 13 -18.92 20.37 -6.64
N ASN A 14 -18.64 20.36 -7.95
CA ASN A 14 -19.60 20.00 -9.00
C ASN A 14 -19.55 18.52 -9.40
N SER A 15 -18.77 17.68 -8.72
CA SER A 15 -18.65 16.25 -9.01
C SER A 15 -19.13 15.40 -7.83
N LEU A 16 -20.23 14.68 -8.04
CA LEU A 16 -20.81 13.75 -7.07
C LEU A 16 -19.78 12.70 -6.62
N ARG A 17 -18.93 12.22 -7.55
CA ARG A 17 -17.84 11.27 -7.25
C ARG A 17 -16.78 11.84 -6.32
N SER A 18 -16.40 13.11 -6.49
CA SER A 18 -15.41 13.77 -5.61
C SER A 18 -15.96 14.00 -4.22
N SER A 19 -17.25 14.39 -4.11
CA SER A 19 -17.90 14.57 -2.81
C SER A 19 -18.04 13.24 -2.06
N GLU A 20 -18.43 12.16 -2.76
CA GLU A 20 -18.49 10.82 -2.19
C GLU A 20 -17.12 10.32 -1.73
N ALA A 21 -16.08 10.50 -2.54
CA ALA A 21 -14.71 10.14 -2.22
C ALA A 21 -14.21 10.89 -0.96
N GLY A 22 -14.48 12.19 -0.88
CA GLY A 22 -14.13 13.02 0.26
C GLY A 22 -14.83 12.56 1.55
N LEU A 23 -16.13 12.27 1.48
CA LEU A 23 -16.91 11.80 2.62
C LEU A 23 -16.44 10.41 3.11
N LYS A 24 -16.22 9.46 2.18
CA LYS A 24 -15.68 8.13 2.50
C LYS A 24 -14.32 8.22 3.19
N TYR A 25 -13.41 9.02 2.64
CA TYR A 25 -12.08 9.20 3.23
C TYR A 25 -12.15 9.83 4.62
N PHE A 26 -13.01 10.84 4.81
CA PHE A 26 -13.19 11.50 6.10
C PHE A 26 -13.71 10.53 7.17
N LEU A 27 -14.83 9.85 6.89
CA LEU A 27 -15.48 8.96 7.87
C LEU A 27 -14.59 7.76 8.23
N LEU A 28 -14.06 7.07 7.22
CA LEU A 28 -13.20 5.90 7.44
C LEU A 28 -11.84 6.29 8.03
N GLY A 29 -11.31 7.46 7.63
CA GLY A 29 -10.07 8.01 8.17
C GLY A 29 -10.20 8.43 9.63
N ALA A 30 -11.34 9.01 10.02
CA ALA A 30 -11.64 9.34 11.42
C ALA A 30 -11.71 8.07 12.29
N LEU A 31 -12.43 7.04 11.83
CA LEU A 31 -12.49 5.75 12.50
C LEU A 31 -11.11 5.12 12.66
N SER A 32 -10.32 5.08 11.58
CA SER A 32 -8.96 4.54 11.60
C SER A 32 -8.03 5.30 12.55
N SER A 33 -8.15 6.63 12.57
CA SER A 33 -7.36 7.47 13.49
C SER A 33 -7.76 7.22 14.94
N GLY A 34 -9.06 7.02 15.21
CA GLY A 34 -9.57 6.62 16.52
C GLY A 34 -8.98 5.27 16.97
N MET A 35 -8.97 4.28 16.09
CA MET A 35 -8.36 2.97 16.37
C MET A 35 -6.86 3.09 16.68
N LEU A 36 -6.13 3.87 15.86
CA LEU A 36 -4.70 4.09 16.06
C LEU A 36 -4.41 4.73 17.43
N LEU A 37 -5.13 5.81 17.75
CA LEU A 37 -4.95 6.54 19.00
C LEU A 37 -5.35 5.68 20.20
N TYR A 38 -6.42 4.91 20.11
CA TYR A 38 -6.83 3.99 21.16
C TYR A 38 -5.77 2.90 21.36
N GLY A 39 -5.23 2.33 20.27
CA GLY A 39 -4.13 1.38 20.35
C GLY A 39 -2.88 1.97 21.03
N ALA A 40 -2.49 3.19 20.66
CA ALA A 40 -1.36 3.88 21.27
C ALA A 40 -1.60 4.17 22.76
N SER A 41 -2.83 4.54 23.13
CA SER A 41 -3.22 4.76 24.53
C SER A 41 -3.15 3.48 25.35
N LEU A 42 -3.59 2.35 24.81
CA LEU A 42 -3.46 1.05 25.47
C LEU A 42 -2.00 0.66 25.65
N VAL A 43 -1.18 0.78 24.61
CA VAL A 43 0.24 0.48 24.70
C VAL A 43 0.92 1.34 25.78
N TYR A 44 0.65 2.64 25.78
CA TYR A 44 1.15 3.54 26.82
C TYR A 44 0.65 3.16 28.22
N GLY A 45 -0.63 2.85 28.36
CA GLY A 45 -1.23 2.50 29.65
C GLY A 45 -0.63 1.24 30.28
N PHE A 46 -0.24 0.26 29.46
CA PHE A 46 0.35 -1.00 29.95
C PHE A 46 1.86 -0.99 30.01
N ALA A 47 2.56 -0.28 29.11
CA ALA A 47 4.01 -0.18 29.09
C ALA A 47 4.55 0.98 29.96
N GLY A 48 3.73 1.98 30.27
CA GLY A 48 4.13 3.16 31.06
C GLY A 48 5.05 4.13 30.31
N SER A 49 5.37 3.87 29.03
CA SER A 49 6.30 4.68 28.23
C SER A 49 5.85 4.74 26.77
N THR A 50 6.35 5.76 26.06
CA THR A 50 6.22 5.88 24.58
C THR A 50 7.50 5.51 23.85
N ALA A 51 8.59 5.26 24.55
CA ALA A 51 9.86 4.86 23.96
C ALA A 51 9.79 3.39 23.55
N TYR A 52 10.20 3.08 22.32
CA TYR A 52 10.17 1.71 21.77
C TYR A 52 10.94 0.72 22.63
N GLN A 53 12.06 1.16 23.21
CA GLN A 53 12.91 0.30 24.01
C GLN A 53 12.26 -0.08 25.34
N ASP A 54 11.54 0.85 25.97
CA ASP A 54 10.81 0.59 27.21
C ASP A 54 9.60 -0.32 26.96
N ILE A 55 8.90 -0.13 25.83
CA ILE A 55 7.80 -1.01 25.40
C ILE A 55 8.33 -2.42 25.19
N ALA A 56 9.46 -2.58 24.50
CA ALA A 56 10.08 -3.89 24.28
C ALA A 56 10.50 -4.57 25.59
N THR A 57 11.03 -3.82 26.56
CA THR A 57 11.40 -4.37 27.87
C THR A 57 10.17 -4.81 28.68
N SER A 58 9.05 -4.07 28.62
CA SER A 58 7.80 -4.44 29.31
C SER A 58 7.18 -5.75 28.78
N LEU A 59 7.55 -6.20 27.59
CA LEU A 59 7.09 -7.47 27.01
C LEU A 59 7.89 -8.68 27.51
N ASN A 60 9.06 -8.48 28.12
CA ASN A 60 9.90 -9.57 28.64
C ASN A 60 9.40 -10.10 30.00
N ASP A 61 8.72 -9.27 30.78
CA ASP A 61 8.28 -9.63 32.13
C ASP A 61 6.94 -10.41 32.12
N ASP A 62 5.97 -9.93 31.37
CA ASP A 62 4.69 -10.63 31.10
C ASP A 62 3.94 -9.97 29.94
N VAL A 63 3.58 -10.77 28.96
CA VAL A 63 2.81 -10.26 27.79
C VAL A 63 1.37 -10.03 28.20
N SER A 64 1.04 -8.83 28.62
CA SER A 64 -0.34 -8.50 28.99
C SER A 64 -1.26 -8.52 27.76
N VAL A 65 -2.50 -9.02 27.98
CA VAL A 65 -3.56 -9.00 26.95
C VAL A 65 -3.80 -7.57 26.45
N GLY A 66 -3.69 -6.58 27.33
CA GLY A 66 -3.87 -5.18 26.98
C GLY A 66 -2.84 -4.65 25.99
N LEU A 67 -1.56 -5.04 26.13
CA LEU A 67 -0.50 -4.71 25.18
C LEU A 67 -0.76 -5.34 23.80
N THR A 68 -1.17 -6.62 23.80
CA THR A 68 -1.50 -7.33 22.54
C THR A 68 -2.69 -6.66 21.84
N VAL A 69 -3.74 -6.33 22.56
CA VAL A 69 -4.91 -5.62 22.00
C VAL A 69 -4.50 -4.23 21.49
N GLY A 70 -3.67 -3.50 22.25
CA GLY A 70 -3.11 -2.22 21.83
C GLY A 70 -2.34 -2.32 20.51
N MET A 71 -1.49 -3.34 20.37
CA MET A 71 -0.75 -3.64 19.14
C MET A 71 -1.69 -3.90 17.97
N VAL A 72 -2.74 -4.71 18.15
CA VAL A 72 -3.72 -5.02 17.09
C VAL A 72 -4.42 -3.75 16.60
N PHE A 73 -4.85 -2.87 17.51
CA PHE A 73 -5.47 -1.59 17.15
C PHE A 73 -4.50 -0.65 16.43
N LEU A 74 -3.24 -0.58 16.89
CA LEU A 74 -2.16 0.18 16.24
C LEU A 74 -1.94 -0.30 14.80
N LEU A 75 -1.73 -1.62 14.61
CA LEU A 75 -1.53 -2.21 13.30
C LEU A 75 -2.75 -2.06 12.39
N SER A 76 -3.98 -2.13 12.92
CA SER A 76 -5.20 -1.90 12.15
C SER A 76 -5.29 -0.47 11.62
N GLY A 77 -4.96 0.52 12.45
CA GLY A 77 -4.92 1.93 12.04
C GLY A 77 -3.83 2.21 10.99
N LEU A 78 -2.66 1.57 11.13
CA LEU A 78 -1.57 1.66 10.14
C LEU A 78 -1.91 0.90 8.84
N ALA A 79 -2.58 -0.25 8.93
CA ALA A 79 -3.07 -1.02 7.79
C ALA A 79 -4.03 -0.19 6.92
N PHE A 80 -4.90 0.62 7.53
CA PHE A 80 -5.72 1.58 6.81
C PHE A 80 -4.86 2.60 6.03
N LYS A 81 -3.80 3.14 6.64
CA LYS A 81 -2.93 4.15 6.00
C LYS A 81 -2.19 3.60 4.78
N ILE A 82 -1.77 2.34 4.81
CA ILE A 82 -1.15 1.68 3.65
C ILE A 82 -2.19 1.06 2.69
N SER A 83 -3.48 1.16 3.00
CA SER A 83 -4.57 0.55 2.22
C SER A 83 -4.50 -0.99 2.18
N ALA A 84 -4.05 -1.64 3.25
CA ALA A 84 -4.06 -3.10 3.32
C ALA A 84 -5.48 -3.62 3.52
N ALA A 85 -5.83 -4.75 2.88
CA ALA A 85 -7.11 -5.40 3.09
C ALA A 85 -7.17 -6.04 4.50
N PRO A 86 -8.29 -5.89 5.23
CA PRO A 86 -9.62 -5.41 4.80
C PRO A 86 -9.82 -3.88 4.87
N PHE A 87 -8.85 -3.10 5.32
CA PHE A 87 -8.97 -1.65 5.54
C PHE A 87 -8.76 -0.81 4.26
N HIS A 88 -8.85 -1.42 3.08
CA HIS A 88 -8.59 -0.81 1.77
C HIS A 88 -9.78 -0.08 1.13
N MET A 89 -10.99 -0.19 1.68
CA MET A 89 -12.26 0.17 1.03
C MET A 89 -12.33 1.62 0.53
N TRP A 90 -11.58 2.53 1.15
CA TRP A 90 -11.52 3.93 0.77
C TRP A 90 -10.71 4.18 -0.53
N THR A 91 -9.71 3.35 -0.79
CA THR A 91 -8.64 3.64 -1.75
C THR A 91 -9.12 3.70 -3.21
N PRO A 92 -9.91 2.76 -3.73
CA PRO A 92 -10.36 2.81 -5.12
C PRO A 92 -11.22 4.05 -5.41
N ASP A 93 -12.15 4.39 -4.53
CA ASP A 93 -13.08 5.50 -4.72
C ASP A 93 -12.38 6.86 -4.56
N VAL A 94 -11.47 6.96 -3.61
CA VAL A 94 -10.67 8.19 -3.40
C VAL A 94 -9.70 8.44 -4.56
N TYR A 95 -9.05 7.39 -5.09
CA TYR A 95 -8.15 7.55 -6.24
C TYR A 95 -8.91 7.97 -7.50
N GLU A 96 -10.10 7.43 -7.72
CA GLU A 96 -10.94 7.81 -8.85
C GLU A 96 -11.49 9.23 -8.70
N GLY A 97 -11.99 9.61 -7.53
CA GLY A 97 -12.64 10.89 -7.28
C GLY A 97 -11.70 12.08 -7.08
N ALA A 98 -10.46 11.84 -6.66
CA ALA A 98 -9.48 12.91 -6.43
C ALA A 98 -8.83 13.40 -7.73
N PRO A 99 -8.35 14.67 -7.78
CA PRO A 99 -7.47 15.14 -8.86
C PRO A 99 -6.21 14.27 -8.95
N THR A 100 -5.73 14.01 -10.17
CA THR A 100 -4.60 13.10 -10.41
C THR A 100 -3.34 13.44 -9.60
N PRO A 101 -2.92 14.73 -9.43
CA PRO A 101 -1.77 15.07 -8.58
C PRO A 101 -1.97 14.68 -7.11
N VAL A 102 -3.19 14.84 -6.60
CA VAL A 102 -3.56 14.46 -5.23
C VAL A 102 -3.54 12.94 -5.07
N THR A 103 -4.07 12.22 -6.07
CA THR A 103 -4.01 10.75 -6.13
C THR A 103 -2.56 10.25 -6.13
N ALA A 104 -1.67 10.89 -6.90
CA ALA A 104 -0.25 10.54 -6.94
C ALA A 104 0.42 10.69 -5.56
N LEU A 105 0.12 11.80 -4.87
CA LEU A 105 0.62 12.04 -3.50
C LEU A 105 0.13 10.95 -2.54
N PHE A 106 -1.17 10.64 -2.54
CA PHE A 106 -1.76 9.60 -1.68
C PHE A 106 -1.26 8.18 -1.99
N ALA A 107 -0.94 7.93 -3.25
CA ALA A 107 -0.43 6.62 -3.67
C ALA A 107 0.96 6.34 -3.11
N ILE A 108 1.78 7.36 -2.87
CA ILE A 108 3.21 7.21 -2.60
C ILE A 108 3.54 7.60 -1.16
N VAL A 109 3.41 8.89 -0.82
CA VAL A 109 4.02 9.45 0.39
C VAL A 109 3.48 8.85 1.69
N PRO A 110 2.15 8.80 1.93
CA PRO A 110 1.61 8.25 3.16
C PRO A 110 1.90 6.75 3.32
N LYS A 111 1.99 6.01 2.21
CA LYS A 111 2.24 4.57 2.24
C LYS A 111 3.67 4.24 2.63
N VAL A 112 4.65 4.99 2.10
CA VAL A 112 6.05 4.85 2.51
C VAL A 112 6.21 5.17 3.98
N ALA A 113 5.66 6.30 4.44
CA ALA A 113 5.73 6.71 5.83
C ALA A 113 5.07 5.69 6.78
N ALA A 114 3.87 5.21 6.43
CA ALA A 114 3.17 4.24 7.26
C ALA A 114 3.84 2.86 7.24
N MET A 115 4.40 2.41 6.10
CA MET A 115 5.16 1.16 6.03
C MET A 115 6.44 1.21 6.89
N THR A 116 7.17 2.34 6.84
CA THR A 116 8.32 2.56 7.71
C THR A 116 7.91 2.56 9.20
N LEU A 117 6.77 3.16 9.52
CA LEU A 117 6.27 3.15 10.90
C LEU A 117 5.86 1.74 11.35
N ILE A 118 5.18 0.95 10.50
CA ILE A 118 4.88 -0.46 10.81
C ILE A 118 6.17 -1.22 11.11
N MET A 119 7.20 -1.06 10.25
CA MET A 119 8.49 -1.71 10.43
C MET A 119 9.12 -1.32 11.77
N ASN A 120 9.17 -0.04 12.10
CA ASN A 120 9.75 0.41 13.37
C ASN A 120 8.98 -0.11 14.58
N VAL A 121 7.65 -0.05 14.55
CA VAL A 121 6.81 -0.52 15.65
C VAL A 121 6.96 -2.03 15.85
N THR A 122 6.94 -2.83 14.79
CA THR A 122 7.03 -4.29 14.90
C THR A 122 8.43 -4.76 15.30
N TYR A 123 9.47 -4.21 14.70
CA TYR A 123 10.85 -4.68 14.91
C TYR A 123 11.52 -4.13 16.18
N PHE A 124 11.12 -2.95 16.65
CA PHE A 124 11.70 -2.34 17.83
C PHE A 124 10.78 -2.37 19.04
N ALA A 125 9.53 -1.92 18.92
CA ALA A 125 8.64 -1.86 20.08
C ALA A 125 8.05 -3.23 20.44
N PHE A 126 7.69 -4.05 19.45
CA PHE A 126 7.05 -5.36 19.65
C PHE A 126 7.98 -6.54 19.30
N SER A 127 9.29 -6.35 19.41
CA SER A 127 10.29 -7.39 19.11
C SER A 127 10.10 -8.68 19.92
N GLY A 128 9.64 -8.57 21.17
CA GLY A 128 9.40 -9.73 22.07
C GLY A 128 8.20 -10.61 21.71
N ILE A 129 7.32 -10.15 20.80
CA ILE A 129 6.09 -10.88 20.40
C ILE A 129 6.01 -11.04 18.89
N SER A 130 7.14 -11.39 18.26
CA SER A 130 7.25 -11.52 16.80
C SER A 130 6.25 -12.48 16.19
N ASP A 131 5.98 -13.60 16.84
CA ASP A 131 5.03 -14.61 16.34
C ASP A 131 3.59 -14.08 16.23
N GLN A 132 3.21 -13.17 17.12
CA GLN A 132 1.85 -12.60 17.14
C GLN A 132 1.66 -11.58 16.02
N TRP A 133 2.54 -10.59 15.89
CA TRP A 133 2.38 -9.59 14.84
C TRP A 133 2.69 -10.14 13.44
N SER A 134 3.57 -11.14 13.33
CA SER A 134 3.82 -11.81 12.05
C SER A 134 2.54 -12.45 11.48
N GLN A 135 1.75 -13.15 12.31
CA GLN A 135 0.46 -13.72 11.89
C GLN A 135 -0.51 -12.67 11.37
N ILE A 136 -0.58 -11.51 12.03
CA ILE A 136 -1.41 -10.39 11.60
C ILE A 136 -0.94 -9.88 10.23
N LEU A 137 0.38 -9.66 10.08
CA LEU A 137 0.95 -9.19 8.82
C LEU A 137 0.77 -10.19 7.69
N ILE A 138 0.87 -11.50 7.95
CA ILE A 138 0.58 -12.57 6.98
C ILE A 138 -0.87 -12.47 6.51
N ALA A 139 -1.82 -12.36 7.43
CA ALA A 139 -3.24 -12.26 7.10
C ALA A 139 -3.54 -11.02 6.25
N LEU A 140 -3.02 -9.85 6.65
CA LEU A 140 -3.16 -8.59 5.90
C LEU A 140 -2.48 -8.67 4.53
N SER A 141 -1.32 -9.31 4.45
CA SER A 141 -0.57 -9.50 3.20
C SER A 141 -1.36 -10.34 2.21
N VAL A 142 -1.79 -11.55 2.62
CA VAL A 142 -2.56 -12.46 1.77
C VAL A 142 -3.86 -11.80 1.29
N ALA A 143 -4.62 -11.20 2.20
CA ALA A 143 -5.86 -10.52 1.85
C ALA A 143 -5.62 -9.39 0.84
N SER A 144 -4.56 -8.59 1.04
CA SER A 144 -4.21 -7.47 0.15
C SER A 144 -3.76 -7.94 -1.22
N MET A 145 -2.96 -9.00 -1.29
CA MET A 145 -2.51 -9.58 -2.56
C MET A 145 -3.69 -10.11 -3.38
N ILE A 146 -4.60 -10.85 -2.75
CA ILE A 146 -5.76 -11.44 -3.44
C ILE A 146 -6.73 -10.35 -3.88
N VAL A 147 -7.15 -9.48 -2.97
CA VAL A 147 -8.12 -8.41 -3.27
C VAL A 147 -7.56 -7.43 -4.29
N GLY A 148 -6.29 -7.04 -4.16
CA GLY A 148 -5.66 -6.12 -5.09
C GLY A 148 -5.52 -6.70 -6.49
N ALA A 149 -5.06 -7.95 -6.61
CA ALA A 149 -4.91 -8.61 -7.91
C ALA A 149 -6.25 -8.85 -8.61
N THR A 150 -7.25 -9.39 -7.90
CA THR A 150 -8.57 -9.69 -8.49
C THR A 150 -9.37 -8.42 -8.78
N GLY A 151 -9.35 -7.44 -7.87
CA GLY A 151 -10.06 -6.18 -8.03
C GLY A 151 -9.57 -5.34 -9.21
N ALA A 152 -8.28 -5.40 -9.55
CA ALA A 152 -7.69 -4.65 -10.66
C ALA A 152 -8.15 -5.14 -12.05
N ILE A 153 -8.45 -6.43 -12.20
CA ILE A 153 -8.79 -7.05 -13.50
C ILE A 153 -9.99 -6.35 -14.16
N MET A 154 -11.03 -6.06 -13.39
CA MET A 154 -12.30 -5.56 -13.90
C MET A 154 -12.33 -4.04 -14.08
N GLN A 155 -11.26 -3.33 -13.71
CA GLN A 155 -11.27 -1.87 -13.75
C GLN A 155 -11.09 -1.34 -15.16
N GLN A 156 -11.86 -0.31 -15.49
CA GLN A 156 -11.76 0.45 -16.74
C GLN A 156 -11.13 1.83 -16.52
N ASN A 157 -11.23 2.37 -15.30
CA ASN A 157 -10.58 3.62 -14.93
C ASN A 157 -9.14 3.35 -14.48
N ILE A 158 -8.18 4.06 -15.08
CA ILE A 158 -6.75 3.84 -14.84
C ILE A 158 -6.35 4.16 -13.38
N LYS A 159 -6.92 5.22 -12.79
CA LYS A 159 -6.63 5.57 -11.39
C LYS A 159 -7.16 4.52 -10.43
N ARG A 160 -8.36 3.99 -10.69
CA ARG A 160 -8.97 2.93 -9.89
C ARG A 160 -8.22 1.61 -10.02
N MET A 161 -7.74 1.28 -11.22
CA MET A 161 -6.87 0.12 -11.44
C MET A 161 -5.54 0.27 -10.67
N LEU A 162 -4.90 1.45 -10.72
CA LEU A 162 -3.69 1.72 -9.93
C LEU A 162 -3.94 1.71 -8.42
N ALA A 163 -5.16 2.02 -7.96
CA ALA A 163 -5.55 1.87 -6.57
C ALA A 163 -5.50 0.40 -6.12
N TYR A 164 -6.13 -0.51 -6.88
CA TYR A 164 -6.06 -1.95 -6.58
C TYR A 164 -4.64 -2.51 -6.74
N SER A 165 -3.91 -2.06 -7.76
CA SER A 165 -2.49 -2.33 -7.91
C SER A 165 -1.71 -1.96 -6.64
N SER A 166 -1.94 -0.77 -6.10
CA SER A 166 -1.25 -0.31 -4.90
C SER A 166 -1.61 -1.15 -3.65
N ILE A 167 -2.84 -1.66 -3.54
CA ILE A 167 -3.25 -2.59 -2.47
C ILE A 167 -2.43 -3.89 -2.57
N ALA A 168 -2.30 -4.46 -3.78
CA ALA A 168 -1.48 -5.65 -4.00
C ALA A 168 0.00 -5.40 -3.66
N HIS A 169 0.56 -4.25 -4.08
CA HIS A 169 1.94 -3.88 -3.78
C HIS A 169 2.22 -3.76 -2.29
N MET A 170 1.28 -3.19 -1.50
CA MET A 170 1.41 -3.17 -0.05
C MET A 170 1.34 -4.58 0.54
N GLY A 171 0.54 -5.47 -0.06
CA GLY A 171 0.53 -6.89 0.29
C GLY A 171 1.89 -7.57 0.12
N TYR A 172 2.59 -7.31 -1.00
CA TYR A 172 3.95 -7.84 -1.22
C TYR A 172 4.96 -7.27 -0.21
N ALA A 173 4.90 -5.98 0.09
CA ALA A 173 5.77 -5.37 1.10
C ALA A 173 5.52 -5.96 2.49
N LEU A 174 4.26 -6.19 2.88
CA LEU A 174 3.90 -6.83 4.14
C LEU A 174 4.41 -8.27 4.24
N ALA A 175 4.49 -9.00 3.10
CA ALA A 175 5.09 -10.34 3.09
C ALA A 175 6.56 -10.32 3.50
N GLY A 176 7.32 -9.32 3.05
CA GLY A 176 8.71 -9.13 3.49
C GLY A 176 8.83 -8.78 4.98
N LEU A 177 7.93 -7.92 5.49
CA LEU A 177 7.91 -7.59 6.93
C LEU A 177 7.53 -8.79 7.80
N ALA A 178 6.58 -9.61 7.35
CA ALA A 178 6.10 -10.78 8.09
C ALA A 178 7.21 -11.82 8.33
N ALA A 179 8.29 -11.79 7.53
CA ALA A 179 9.47 -12.63 7.73
C ALA A 179 10.20 -12.39 9.07
N GLY A 180 10.00 -11.25 9.72
CA GLY A 180 10.58 -10.93 11.02
C GLY A 180 12.13 -10.86 11.03
N SER A 181 12.76 -10.72 9.87
CA SER A 181 14.21 -10.75 9.69
C SER A 181 14.78 -9.44 9.15
N LEU A 182 16.08 -9.19 9.39
CA LEU A 182 16.77 -8.05 8.80
C LEU A 182 16.77 -8.08 7.27
N GLU A 183 16.84 -9.29 6.69
CA GLU A 183 16.71 -9.48 5.22
C GLU A 183 15.33 -9.03 4.73
N GLY A 184 14.27 -9.37 5.49
CA GLY A 184 12.91 -8.93 5.22
C GLY A 184 12.77 -7.41 5.28
N ALA A 185 13.32 -6.78 6.32
CA ALA A 185 13.33 -5.32 6.45
C ALA A 185 14.07 -4.64 5.29
N ALA A 186 15.26 -5.13 4.94
CA ALA A 186 16.03 -4.63 3.81
C ALA A 186 15.28 -4.81 2.49
N GLY A 187 14.66 -5.97 2.28
CA GLY A 187 13.82 -6.25 1.12
C GLY A 187 12.65 -5.28 0.99
N VAL A 188 11.99 -4.94 2.10
CA VAL A 188 10.89 -3.96 2.13
C VAL A 188 11.38 -2.56 1.79
N VAL A 189 12.53 -2.12 2.30
CA VAL A 189 13.10 -0.81 1.95
C VAL A 189 13.39 -0.72 0.45
N ILE A 190 14.03 -1.74 -0.13
CA ILE A 190 14.29 -1.82 -1.57
C ILE A 190 12.97 -1.79 -2.35
N TYR A 191 11.99 -2.57 -1.90
CA TYR A 191 10.68 -2.65 -2.54
C TYR A 191 9.95 -1.31 -2.51
N MET A 192 9.88 -0.65 -1.36
CA MET A 192 9.21 0.64 -1.22
C MET A 192 9.90 1.74 -2.02
N THR A 193 11.24 1.73 -2.07
CA THR A 193 12.00 2.64 -2.93
C THR A 193 11.64 2.44 -4.41
N THR A 194 11.62 1.20 -4.87
CA THR A 194 11.22 0.85 -6.24
C THR A 194 9.78 1.28 -6.52
N TYR A 195 8.86 1.05 -5.56
CA TYR A 195 7.46 1.44 -5.66
C TYR A 195 7.27 2.95 -5.82
N VAL A 196 8.06 3.77 -5.12
CA VAL A 196 8.05 5.23 -5.27
C VAL A 196 8.33 5.64 -6.71
N PHE A 197 9.41 5.11 -7.31
CA PHE A 197 9.77 5.45 -8.68
C PHE A 197 8.74 4.95 -9.70
N MET A 198 8.22 3.74 -9.54
CA MET A 198 7.18 3.20 -10.42
C MET A 198 5.88 4.01 -10.31
N GLY A 199 5.46 4.33 -9.09
CA GLY A 199 4.26 5.13 -8.84
C GLY A 199 4.39 6.55 -9.39
N ALA A 200 5.50 7.23 -9.09
CA ALA A 200 5.78 8.57 -9.60
C ALA A 200 5.82 8.58 -11.14
N GLY A 201 6.48 7.61 -11.76
CA GLY A 201 6.53 7.47 -13.22
C GLY A 201 5.14 7.29 -13.84
N ALA A 202 4.33 6.36 -13.30
CA ALA A 202 2.98 6.11 -13.81
C ALA A 202 2.10 7.36 -13.73
N PHE A 203 2.03 8.00 -12.57
CA PHE A 203 1.19 9.18 -12.39
C PHE A 203 1.70 10.39 -13.16
N SER A 204 3.02 10.58 -13.32
CA SER A 204 3.59 11.66 -14.13
C SER A 204 3.19 11.53 -15.59
N ILE A 205 3.22 10.31 -16.14
CA ILE A 205 2.77 10.06 -17.51
C ILE A 205 1.26 10.33 -17.63
N ILE A 206 0.44 9.80 -16.72
CA ILE A 206 -1.01 10.01 -16.73
C ILE A 206 -1.36 11.50 -16.66
N MET A 207 -0.66 12.29 -15.84
CA MET A 207 -0.86 13.73 -15.74
C MET A 207 -0.48 14.49 -17.00
N SER A 208 0.47 13.98 -17.77
CA SER A 208 0.92 14.58 -19.04
C SER A 208 -0.03 14.28 -20.20
N LEU A 209 -0.91 13.29 -20.06
CA LEU A 209 -1.82 12.87 -21.11
C LEU A 209 -3.13 13.63 -21.06
N ARG A 210 -3.53 14.16 -22.21
CA ARG A 210 -4.83 14.78 -22.43
C ARG A 210 -5.44 14.24 -23.71
N ARG A 211 -6.76 14.07 -23.71
CA ARG A 211 -7.54 13.74 -24.89
C ARG A 211 -8.72 14.72 -24.96
N ASP A 212 -8.85 15.43 -26.08
CA ASP A 212 -9.88 16.47 -26.29
C ASP A 212 -9.91 17.50 -25.13
N ASP A 213 -8.73 17.99 -24.74
CA ASP A 213 -8.48 18.89 -23.60
C ASP A 213 -8.93 18.35 -22.21
N ALA A 214 -9.43 17.12 -22.12
CA ALA A 214 -9.77 16.45 -20.88
C ALA A 214 -8.64 15.53 -20.38
N PRO A 215 -8.47 15.35 -19.06
CA PRO A 215 -7.52 14.40 -18.51
C PRO A 215 -7.94 12.97 -18.88
N VAL A 216 -6.96 12.13 -19.20
CA VAL A 216 -7.17 10.71 -19.48
C VAL A 216 -7.59 9.99 -18.19
N GLU A 217 -8.75 9.33 -18.22
CA GLU A 217 -9.27 8.59 -17.08
C GLU A 217 -9.54 7.11 -17.41
N ARG A 218 -9.85 6.78 -18.66
CA ARG A 218 -10.12 5.39 -19.07
C ARG A 218 -8.90 4.74 -19.68
N ILE A 219 -8.74 3.45 -19.45
CA ILE A 219 -7.67 2.64 -20.09
C ILE A 219 -7.83 2.65 -21.61
N SER A 220 -9.06 2.64 -22.12
CA SER A 220 -9.34 2.75 -23.57
C SER A 220 -8.82 4.04 -24.19
N ASP A 221 -8.67 5.10 -23.42
CA ASP A 221 -8.19 6.40 -23.93
C ASP A 221 -6.70 6.38 -24.26
N LEU A 222 -5.97 5.39 -23.74
CA LEU A 222 -4.55 5.15 -24.06
C LEU A 222 -4.33 4.47 -25.42
N SER A 223 -5.41 3.98 -26.04
CA SER A 223 -5.31 3.32 -27.34
C SER A 223 -4.72 4.26 -28.40
N GLY A 224 -3.68 3.82 -29.08
CA GLY A 224 -2.96 4.59 -30.09
C GLY A 224 -1.92 5.58 -29.54
N LEU A 225 -1.62 5.53 -28.23
CA LEU A 225 -0.61 6.41 -27.61
C LEU A 225 0.77 6.27 -28.26
N SER A 226 1.12 5.07 -28.72
CA SER A 226 2.41 4.83 -29.38
C SER A 226 2.57 5.57 -30.72
N SER A 227 1.46 5.87 -31.41
CA SER A 227 1.50 6.63 -32.67
C SER A 227 1.49 8.14 -32.43
N THR A 228 0.89 8.63 -31.35
CA THR A 228 0.77 10.06 -31.04
C THR A 228 1.92 10.58 -30.18
N HIS A 229 2.29 9.81 -29.14
CA HIS A 229 3.31 10.16 -28.14
C HIS A 229 4.22 8.97 -27.83
N PRO A 230 5.13 8.55 -28.74
CA PRO A 230 5.90 7.31 -28.60
C PRO A 230 6.78 7.26 -27.36
N LEU A 231 7.35 8.38 -26.91
CA LEU A 231 8.17 8.43 -25.70
C LEU A 231 7.34 8.20 -24.41
N LEU A 232 6.13 8.76 -24.33
CA LEU A 232 5.23 8.54 -23.20
C LEU A 232 4.71 7.10 -23.20
N ALA A 233 4.42 6.53 -24.37
CA ALA A 233 4.03 5.13 -24.51
C ALA A 233 5.16 4.19 -24.06
N ALA A 234 6.40 4.43 -24.47
CA ALA A 234 7.56 3.65 -24.04
C ALA A 234 7.78 3.78 -22.51
N GLY A 235 7.67 4.97 -21.97
CA GLY A 235 7.75 5.19 -20.52
C GLY A 235 6.66 4.44 -19.76
N MET A 236 5.41 4.49 -20.23
CA MET A 236 4.29 3.76 -19.64
C MET A 236 4.53 2.24 -19.68
N MET A 237 4.99 1.71 -20.83
CA MET A 237 5.34 0.30 -20.98
C MET A 237 6.40 -0.13 -19.96
N VAL A 238 7.50 0.62 -19.81
CA VAL A 238 8.57 0.31 -18.85
C VAL A 238 8.04 0.29 -17.42
N VAL A 239 7.22 1.29 -17.04
CA VAL A 239 6.65 1.37 -15.69
C VAL A 239 5.67 0.23 -15.45
N MET A 240 4.77 -0.09 -16.38
CA MET A 240 3.80 -1.18 -16.24
C MET A 240 4.50 -2.55 -16.17
N PHE A 241 5.52 -2.79 -16.99
CA PHE A 241 6.32 -4.01 -16.94
C PHE A 241 7.08 -4.13 -15.62
N SER A 242 7.59 -3.01 -15.10
CA SER A 242 8.24 -2.99 -13.78
C SER A 242 7.25 -3.31 -12.67
N MET A 243 6.04 -2.74 -12.67
CA MET A 243 4.98 -3.07 -11.71
C MET A 243 4.53 -4.53 -11.82
N ALA A 244 4.45 -5.08 -13.02
CA ALA A 244 4.20 -6.50 -13.24
C ALA A 244 5.28 -7.39 -12.62
N GLY A 245 6.51 -6.90 -12.55
CA GLY A 245 7.67 -7.64 -12.05
C GLY A 245 8.34 -8.46 -13.13
N ILE A 246 8.45 -7.92 -14.35
CA ILE A 246 9.13 -8.56 -15.48
C ILE A 246 10.63 -8.27 -15.41
N PRO A 247 11.51 -9.29 -15.43
CA PRO A 247 12.95 -9.07 -15.53
C PRO A 247 13.31 -8.36 -16.84
N PRO A 248 14.32 -7.47 -16.89
CA PRO A 248 15.29 -7.12 -15.83
C PRO A 248 14.91 -5.85 -15.04
N LEU A 249 13.64 -5.48 -14.98
CA LEU A 249 13.20 -4.22 -14.39
C LEU A 249 13.23 -4.23 -12.85
N ALA A 250 13.31 -3.05 -12.23
CA ALA A 250 13.50 -2.89 -10.81
C ALA A 250 12.39 -3.53 -9.94
N GLY A 251 11.14 -3.53 -10.43
CA GLY A 251 10.01 -4.17 -9.74
C GLY A 251 10.15 -5.68 -9.56
N PHE A 252 10.86 -6.37 -10.47
CA PHE A 252 11.20 -7.77 -10.31
C PHE A 252 12.13 -7.99 -9.10
N PHE A 253 13.21 -7.23 -9.02
CA PHE A 253 14.16 -7.35 -7.91
C PHE A 253 13.51 -7.01 -6.56
N GLY A 254 12.65 -5.99 -6.50
CA GLY A 254 11.89 -5.68 -5.30
C GLY A 254 11.06 -6.87 -4.82
N LYS A 255 10.27 -7.50 -5.71
CA LYS A 255 9.49 -8.71 -5.40
C LYS A 255 10.39 -9.89 -5.02
N TRP A 256 11.50 -10.06 -5.72
CA TRP A 256 12.46 -11.12 -5.44
C TRP A 256 12.96 -11.06 -4.00
N TYR A 257 13.43 -9.90 -3.54
CA TYR A 257 13.95 -9.75 -2.19
C TYR A 257 12.91 -10.03 -1.11
N VAL A 258 11.69 -9.50 -1.24
CA VAL A 258 10.65 -9.72 -0.21
C VAL A 258 10.17 -11.17 -0.18
N PHE A 259 10.05 -11.85 -1.33
CA PHE A 259 9.65 -13.26 -1.35
C PHE A 259 10.77 -14.19 -0.92
N LEU A 260 12.03 -13.89 -1.27
CA LEU A 260 13.18 -14.65 -0.79
C LEU A 260 13.27 -14.60 0.74
N ALA A 261 13.09 -13.42 1.34
CA ALA A 261 13.06 -13.28 2.79
C ALA A 261 11.91 -14.08 3.43
N ALA A 262 10.72 -14.08 2.81
CA ALA A 262 9.59 -14.88 3.28
C ALA A 262 9.88 -16.39 3.20
N VAL A 263 10.52 -16.87 2.13
CA VAL A 263 10.93 -18.28 1.97
C VAL A 263 11.98 -18.66 3.03
N ASN A 264 13.00 -17.82 3.24
CA ASN A 264 14.04 -18.05 4.24
C ASN A 264 13.48 -18.10 5.68
N ALA A 265 12.38 -17.36 5.93
CA ALA A 265 11.67 -17.41 7.22
C ALA A 265 10.67 -18.59 7.33
N GLY A 266 10.64 -19.51 6.35
CA GLY A 266 9.73 -20.64 6.35
C GLY A 266 8.29 -20.34 5.91
N LEU A 267 8.00 -19.10 5.49
CA LEU A 267 6.67 -18.65 5.04
C LEU A 267 6.43 -18.97 3.55
N VAL A 268 6.78 -20.19 3.13
CA VAL A 268 6.68 -20.64 1.73
C VAL A 268 5.26 -20.47 1.15
N PRO A 269 4.17 -20.82 1.86
CA PRO A 269 2.81 -20.59 1.33
C PRO A 269 2.53 -19.14 0.99
N LEU A 270 3.03 -18.20 1.81
CA LEU A 270 2.88 -16.76 1.58
C LEU A 270 3.60 -16.32 0.29
N ALA A 271 4.81 -16.80 0.08
CA ALA A 271 5.59 -16.53 -1.13
C ALA A 271 4.89 -17.10 -2.39
N ILE A 272 4.33 -18.31 -2.32
CA ILE A 272 3.57 -18.93 -3.42
C ILE A 272 2.36 -18.07 -3.78
N ILE A 273 1.56 -17.63 -2.80
CA ILE A 273 0.41 -16.75 -3.02
C ILE A 273 0.88 -15.44 -3.66
N GLY A 274 2.01 -14.90 -3.20
CA GLY A 274 2.60 -13.67 -3.74
C GLY A 274 2.98 -13.80 -5.21
N VAL A 275 3.63 -14.89 -5.59
CA VAL A 275 4.00 -15.17 -6.99
C VAL A 275 2.74 -15.33 -7.85
N LEU A 276 1.77 -16.14 -7.41
CA LEU A 276 0.53 -16.36 -8.15
C LEU A 276 -0.25 -15.06 -8.37
N THR A 277 -0.41 -14.25 -7.34
CA THR A 277 -1.10 -12.95 -7.46
C THR A 277 -0.31 -11.95 -8.30
N SER A 278 1.02 -12.04 -8.33
CA SER A 278 1.86 -11.23 -9.22
C SER A 278 1.67 -11.62 -10.69
N VAL A 279 1.52 -12.91 -10.99
CA VAL A 279 1.20 -13.39 -12.35
C VAL A 279 -0.18 -12.90 -12.79
N VAL A 280 -1.18 -12.99 -11.91
CA VAL A 280 -2.51 -12.37 -12.16
C VAL A 280 -2.37 -10.87 -12.41
N GLY A 281 -1.48 -10.21 -11.65
CA GLY A 281 -1.17 -8.79 -11.81
C GLY A 281 -0.63 -8.43 -13.18
N ALA A 282 0.20 -9.27 -13.77
CA ALA A 282 0.75 -9.04 -15.10
C ALA A 282 -0.34 -8.83 -16.16
N PHE A 283 -1.48 -9.52 -16.04
CA PHE A 283 -2.58 -9.40 -17.00
C PHE A 283 -3.12 -7.96 -17.12
N TYR A 284 -3.41 -7.30 -16.00
CA TYR A 284 -3.98 -5.95 -16.08
C TYR A 284 -2.93 -4.86 -16.37
N TYR A 285 -1.65 -5.10 -16.11
CA TYR A 285 -0.59 -4.20 -16.53
C TYR A 285 -0.29 -4.30 -18.03
N LEU A 286 -0.32 -5.50 -18.59
CA LEU A 286 -0.08 -5.73 -20.02
C LEU A 286 -1.26 -5.28 -20.90
N ARG A 287 -2.43 -5.06 -20.30
CA ARG A 287 -3.61 -4.55 -21.00
C ARG A 287 -3.51 -3.06 -21.33
N ILE A 288 -2.64 -2.30 -20.64
CA ILE A 288 -2.38 -0.88 -20.86
C ILE A 288 -1.39 -0.68 -22.00
#